data_2d759c699bba6fd9f2c11ad55b429fb8
#
_entry.id   2d759c699bba6fd9f2c11ad55b429fb8
#
_cell.length_a   1.000
_cell.length_b   1.000
_cell.length_c   1.000
_cell.angle_alpha   90.00
_cell.angle_beta   90.00
_cell.angle_gamma   90.00
#
_symmetry.space_group_name_H-M   'P 1'
#
loop_
_entity.id
_entity.type
_entity.pdbx_description
1 polymer ?
#
loop_
_entity_poly.entity_id
_entity_poly.type
_entity_poly.pdbx_seq_one_letter_code
_entity_poly.pdbx_strand_id
1 'polypeptide(L)'
;MDAPFWLHIFYTAAHTHYTLPIMKLLLILGALNGALAVLLGAFGAHGLKARVDGPMLEIWGTASQYHFYHALALLLTGLLAKQFGASGLVTAGWILFAGMLVFSGSLYVLVLSGQKWLGAVTPLGGLA
;
A
#
# COMPACT_ATOMS: atom_id res chain seq x y z
N MET A 1 9.41 -39.29 -12.10
CA MET A 1 8.69 -39.85 -10.93
C MET A 1 7.79 -38.74 -10.42
N ASP A 2 6.51 -38.80 -10.75
CA ASP A 2 5.56 -37.79 -10.32
C ASP A 2 5.23 -37.99 -8.84
N ALA A 3 5.17 -36.89 -8.10
CA ALA A 3 4.86 -36.94 -6.69
C ALA A 3 3.46 -37.57 -6.49
N PRO A 4 3.26 -38.43 -5.49
CA PRO A 4 1.97 -39.11 -5.28
C PRO A 4 0.87 -38.10 -4.97
N PHE A 5 -0.35 -38.38 -5.48
CA PHE A 5 -1.53 -37.54 -5.40
C PHE A 5 -1.85 -36.98 -4.00
N TRP A 6 -1.62 -37.77 -2.95
CA TRP A 6 -1.83 -37.33 -1.57
C TRP A 6 -0.85 -36.23 -1.13
N LEU A 7 0.38 -36.19 -1.67
CA LEU A 7 1.33 -35.09 -1.42
C LEU A 7 0.82 -33.76 -1.98
N HIS A 8 0.18 -33.77 -3.16
CA HIS A 8 -0.46 -32.58 -3.72
C HIS A 8 -1.61 -32.08 -2.85
N ILE A 9 -2.41 -32.99 -2.29
CA ILE A 9 -3.52 -32.62 -1.39
C ILE A 9 -2.98 -32.00 -0.09
N PHE A 10 -1.97 -32.59 0.54
CA PHE A 10 -1.38 -32.05 1.76
C PHE A 10 -0.66 -30.72 1.52
N TYR A 11 0.05 -30.58 0.40
CA TYR A 11 0.73 -29.34 0.02
C TYR A 11 -0.26 -28.21 -0.24
N THR A 12 -1.33 -28.46 -1.00
CA THR A 12 -2.38 -27.46 -1.26
C THR A 12 -3.14 -27.10 0.00
N ALA A 13 -3.51 -28.06 0.84
CA ALA A 13 -4.22 -27.79 2.09
C ALA A 13 -3.35 -26.96 3.06
N ALA A 14 -2.09 -27.32 3.24
CA ALA A 14 -1.17 -26.57 4.10
C ALA A 14 -0.96 -25.13 3.58
N HIS A 15 -0.69 -24.95 2.28
CA HIS A 15 -0.52 -23.62 1.70
C HIS A 15 -1.77 -22.76 1.85
N THR A 16 -2.97 -23.32 1.70
CA THR A 16 -4.23 -22.58 1.82
C THR A 16 -4.46 -22.05 3.23
N HIS A 17 -4.09 -22.83 4.26
CA HIS A 17 -4.27 -22.43 5.65
C HIS A 17 -3.41 -21.22 6.08
N TYR A 18 -2.20 -21.07 5.55
CA TYR A 18 -1.30 -19.97 5.89
C TYR A 18 -1.49 -18.73 5.04
N THR A 19 -1.93 -18.87 3.79
CA THR A 19 -2.06 -17.74 2.84
C THR A 19 -3.37 -16.98 2.98
N LEU A 20 -4.48 -17.64 3.31
CA LEU A 20 -5.80 -17.00 3.47
C LEU A 20 -5.82 -15.84 4.49
N PRO A 21 -5.25 -15.96 5.71
CA PRO A 21 -5.23 -14.84 6.65
C PRO A 21 -4.39 -13.66 6.14
N ILE A 22 -3.30 -13.92 5.43
CA ILE A 22 -2.43 -12.87 4.86
C ILE A 22 -3.15 -12.12 3.74
N MET A 23 -3.86 -12.82 2.87
CA MET A 23 -4.68 -12.22 1.81
C MET A 23 -5.78 -11.32 2.37
N LYS A 24 -6.47 -11.77 3.43
CA LYS A 24 -7.45 -10.95 4.15
C LYS A 24 -6.80 -9.70 4.75
N LEU A 25 -5.60 -9.83 5.29
CA LEU A 25 -4.86 -8.70 5.85
C LEU A 25 -4.53 -7.66 4.78
N LEU A 26 -4.10 -8.06 3.57
CA LEU A 26 -3.88 -7.14 2.46
C LEU A 26 -5.15 -6.37 2.08
N LEU A 27 -6.31 -7.04 2.07
CA LEU A 27 -7.60 -6.40 1.81
C LEU A 27 -7.97 -5.38 2.89
N ILE A 28 -7.79 -5.74 4.16
CA ILE A 28 -8.04 -4.84 5.29
C ILE A 28 -7.11 -3.63 5.23
N LEU A 29 -5.80 -3.86 5.00
CA LEU A 29 -4.83 -2.79 4.86
C LEU A 29 -5.15 -1.86 3.69
N GLY A 30 -5.54 -2.43 2.54
CA GLY A 30 -5.95 -1.64 1.38
C GLY A 30 -7.18 -0.78 1.67
N ALA A 31 -8.21 -1.34 2.30
CA ALA A 31 -9.44 -0.62 2.64
C ALA A 31 -9.17 0.51 3.66
N LEU A 32 -8.42 0.22 4.73
CA LEU A 32 -8.08 1.21 5.76
C LEU A 32 -7.21 2.34 5.19
N ASN A 33 -6.20 2.00 4.38
CA ASN A 33 -5.34 3.00 3.75
C ASN A 33 -6.09 3.83 2.70
N GLY A 34 -7.03 3.23 1.96
CA GLY A 34 -7.91 3.98 1.05
C GLY A 34 -8.77 5.02 1.79
N ALA A 35 -9.39 4.62 2.89
CA ALA A 35 -10.14 5.54 3.74
C ALA A 35 -9.24 6.65 4.33
N LEU A 36 -8.05 6.28 4.82
CA LEU A 36 -7.08 7.23 5.36
C LEU A 36 -6.61 8.22 4.29
N ALA A 37 -6.34 7.76 3.07
CA ALA A 37 -5.92 8.63 1.96
C ALA A 37 -6.98 9.70 1.64
N VAL A 38 -8.27 9.32 1.65
CA VAL A 38 -9.38 10.27 1.46
C VAL A 38 -9.43 11.29 2.60
N LEU A 39 -9.30 10.85 3.85
CA LEU A 39 -9.27 11.76 5.02
C LEU A 39 -8.09 12.73 4.95
N LEU A 40 -6.90 12.24 4.59
CA LEU A 40 -5.70 13.07 4.44
C LEU A 40 -5.85 14.05 3.26
N GLY A 41 -6.47 13.64 2.16
CA GLY A 41 -6.80 14.52 1.04
C GLY A 41 -7.76 15.65 1.46
N ALA A 42 -8.82 15.32 2.18
CA ALA A 42 -9.75 16.30 2.72
C ALA A 42 -9.08 17.24 3.73
N PHE A 43 -8.20 16.72 4.60
CA PHE A 43 -7.41 17.54 5.52
C PHE A 43 -6.49 18.52 4.76
N GLY A 44 -5.85 18.08 3.66
CA GLY A 44 -5.07 18.96 2.79
C GLY A 44 -5.90 20.13 2.24
N ALA A 45 -7.08 19.80 1.70
CA ALA A 45 -7.96 20.78 1.07
C ALA A 45 -8.55 21.82 2.06
N HIS A 46 -8.77 21.43 3.30
CA HIS A 46 -9.45 22.27 4.30
C HIS A 46 -8.55 22.67 5.47
N GLY A 47 -7.78 21.75 6.04
CA GLY A 47 -6.98 22.00 7.24
C GLY A 47 -5.61 22.62 6.97
N LEU A 48 -4.96 22.23 5.87
CA LEU A 48 -3.60 22.70 5.53
C LEU A 48 -3.58 23.95 4.64
N LYS A 49 -4.61 24.17 3.83
CA LYS A 49 -4.66 25.24 2.83
C LYS A 49 -4.31 26.64 3.38
N ALA A 50 -4.65 26.92 4.64
CA ALA A 50 -4.35 28.18 5.31
C ALA A 50 -3.06 28.16 6.14
N ARG A 51 -2.34 27.02 6.20
CA ARG A 51 -1.21 26.82 7.11
C ARG A 51 0.12 26.57 6.40
N VAL A 52 0.08 26.17 5.12
CA VAL A 52 1.26 25.89 4.31
C VAL A 52 1.18 26.67 3.00
N ASP A 53 2.33 26.87 2.34
CA ASP A 53 2.39 27.51 1.03
C ASP A 53 1.84 26.60 -0.09
N GLY A 54 1.63 27.18 -1.28
CA GLY A 54 1.10 26.48 -2.45
C GLY A 54 1.90 25.23 -2.82
N PRO A 55 3.24 25.33 -2.97
CA PRO A 55 4.08 24.18 -3.27
C PRO A 55 3.97 23.04 -2.25
N MET A 56 3.90 23.34 -0.96
CA MET A 56 3.71 22.32 0.08
C MET A 56 2.32 21.68 0.01
N LEU A 57 1.30 22.46 -0.35
CA LEU A 57 -0.05 21.93 -0.55
C LEU A 57 -0.12 20.99 -1.76
N GLU A 58 0.59 21.28 -2.84
CA GLU A 58 0.71 20.40 -4.02
C GLU A 58 1.42 19.09 -3.67
N ILE A 59 2.50 19.14 -2.87
CA ILE A 59 3.20 17.95 -2.37
C ILE A 59 2.26 17.10 -1.53
N TRP A 60 1.46 17.69 -0.66
CA TRP A 60 0.45 16.98 0.13
C TRP A 60 -0.61 16.32 -0.76
N GLY A 61 -1.08 17.04 -1.79
CA GLY A 61 -2.01 16.52 -2.79
C GLY A 61 -1.43 15.29 -3.51
N THR A 62 -0.18 15.38 -3.96
CA THR A 62 0.55 14.25 -4.55
C THR A 62 0.62 13.07 -3.58
N ALA A 63 0.98 13.31 -2.31
CA ALA A 63 1.06 12.27 -1.30
C ALA A 63 -0.27 11.52 -1.14
N SER A 64 -1.38 12.24 -0.99
CA SER A 64 -2.71 11.65 -0.79
C SER A 64 -3.23 10.91 -2.03
N GLN A 65 -2.95 11.43 -3.22
CA GLN A 65 -3.32 10.81 -4.47
C GLN A 65 -2.61 9.47 -4.69
N TYR A 66 -1.30 9.44 -4.52
CA TYR A 66 -0.52 8.20 -4.66
C TYR A 66 -0.82 7.22 -3.52
N HIS A 67 -1.07 7.71 -2.30
CA HIS A 67 -1.55 6.87 -1.20
C HIS A 67 -2.82 6.12 -1.61
N PHE A 68 -3.79 6.84 -2.18
CA PHE A 68 -5.05 6.24 -2.63
C PHE A 68 -4.85 5.24 -3.77
N TYR A 69 -4.00 5.55 -4.76
CA TYR A 69 -3.70 4.62 -5.86
C TYR A 69 -3.07 3.32 -5.37
N HIS A 70 -2.11 3.40 -4.46
CA HIS A 70 -1.48 2.21 -3.87
C HIS A 70 -2.46 1.42 -3.00
N ALA A 71 -3.35 2.09 -2.28
CA ALA A 71 -4.40 1.43 -1.50
C ALA A 71 -5.34 0.62 -2.40
N LEU A 72 -5.75 1.16 -3.56
CA LEU A 72 -6.54 0.43 -4.55
C LEU A 72 -5.75 -0.73 -5.17
N ALA A 73 -4.49 -0.52 -5.51
CA ALA A 73 -3.62 -1.58 -6.03
C ALA A 73 -3.46 -2.71 -5.00
N LEU A 74 -3.33 -2.37 -3.71
CA LEU A 74 -3.24 -3.33 -2.62
C LEU A 74 -4.52 -4.15 -2.46
N LEU A 75 -5.69 -3.53 -2.55
CA LEU A 75 -6.99 -4.21 -2.58
C LEU A 75 -7.06 -5.18 -3.75
N LEU A 76 -6.73 -4.72 -4.95
CA LEU A 76 -6.74 -5.55 -6.15
C LEU A 76 -5.78 -6.74 -6.01
N THR A 77 -4.57 -6.50 -5.55
CA THR A 77 -3.56 -7.54 -5.32
C THR A 77 -4.05 -8.59 -4.30
N GLY A 78 -4.69 -8.15 -3.21
CA GLY A 78 -5.29 -9.04 -2.22
C GLY A 78 -6.42 -9.88 -2.79
N LEU A 79 -7.28 -9.31 -3.64
CA LEU A 79 -8.36 -10.03 -4.34
C LEU A 79 -7.81 -11.06 -5.32
N LEU A 80 -6.84 -10.67 -6.15
CA LEU A 80 -6.20 -11.57 -7.12
C LEU A 80 -5.44 -12.70 -6.43
N ALA A 81 -4.72 -12.40 -5.35
CA ALA A 81 -4.04 -13.40 -4.56
C ALA A 81 -5.03 -14.43 -3.99
N LYS A 82 -6.19 -13.96 -3.50
CA LYS A 82 -7.26 -14.83 -3.02
C LYS A 82 -7.87 -15.68 -4.14
N GLN A 83 -8.07 -15.11 -5.32
CA GLN A 83 -8.69 -15.77 -6.47
C GLN A 83 -7.76 -16.85 -7.06
N PHE A 84 -6.48 -16.53 -7.22
CA PHE A 84 -5.52 -17.39 -7.93
C PHE A 84 -4.61 -18.21 -7.01
N GLY A 85 -4.64 -18.00 -5.69
CA GLY A 85 -3.76 -18.70 -4.75
C GLY A 85 -2.28 -18.42 -4.95
N ALA A 86 -1.92 -17.34 -5.64
CA ALA A 86 -0.55 -17.07 -6.07
C ALA A 86 0.25 -16.35 -4.96
N SER A 87 1.26 -17.01 -4.40
CA SER A 87 2.14 -16.45 -3.37
C SER A 87 2.92 -15.21 -3.85
N GLY A 88 3.26 -15.14 -5.13
CA GLY A 88 3.91 -13.96 -5.74
C GLY A 88 3.07 -12.70 -5.62
N LEU A 89 1.73 -12.80 -5.71
CA LEU A 89 0.83 -11.66 -5.52
C LEU A 89 0.82 -11.18 -4.06
N VAL A 90 0.97 -12.10 -3.10
CA VAL A 90 1.11 -11.71 -1.68
C VAL A 90 2.39 -10.91 -1.47
N THR A 91 3.50 -11.36 -2.05
CA THR A 91 4.79 -10.63 -2.00
C THR A 91 4.67 -9.26 -2.65
N ALA A 92 4.06 -9.17 -3.84
CA ALA A 92 3.80 -7.90 -4.52
C ALA A 92 2.95 -6.96 -3.65
N GLY A 93 1.92 -7.47 -2.96
CA GLY A 93 1.11 -6.69 -2.02
C GLY A 93 1.92 -6.08 -0.89
N TRP A 94 2.86 -6.82 -0.30
CA TRP A 94 3.74 -6.29 0.73
C TRP A 94 4.73 -5.25 0.22
N ILE A 95 5.26 -5.43 -1.00
CA ILE A 95 6.12 -4.45 -1.67
C ILE A 95 5.34 -3.15 -1.91
N LEU A 96 4.12 -3.24 -2.47
CA LEU A 96 3.23 -2.09 -2.65
C LEU A 96 2.92 -1.37 -1.34
N PHE A 97 2.65 -2.12 -0.27
CA PHE A 97 2.37 -1.53 1.04
C PHE A 97 3.59 -0.78 1.60
N ALA A 98 4.78 -1.39 1.54
CA ALA A 98 6.02 -0.75 1.97
C ALA A 98 6.33 0.50 1.12
N GLY A 99 6.19 0.40 -0.21
CA GLY A 99 6.37 1.53 -1.14
C GLY A 99 5.43 2.69 -0.84
N MET A 100 4.17 2.41 -0.57
CA MET A 100 3.16 3.39 -0.18
C MET A 100 3.57 4.14 1.10
N LEU A 101 4.02 3.41 2.13
CA LEU A 101 4.47 4.02 3.38
C LEU A 101 5.68 4.92 3.18
N VAL A 102 6.67 4.47 2.40
CA VAL A 102 7.87 5.25 2.12
C VAL A 102 7.55 6.46 1.23
N PHE A 103 6.82 6.26 0.13
CA PHE A 103 6.49 7.34 -0.82
C PHE A 103 5.59 8.40 -0.18
N SER A 104 4.36 8.02 0.14
CA SER A 104 3.37 8.98 0.65
C SER A 104 3.70 9.43 2.07
N GLY A 105 4.22 8.53 2.91
CA GLY A 105 4.64 8.85 4.27
C GLY A 105 5.75 9.89 4.32
N SER A 106 6.80 9.76 3.47
CA SER A 106 7.88 10.76 3.41
C SER A 106 7.37 12.14 2.99
N LEU A 107 6.44 12.22 2.04
CA LEU A 107 5.84 13.48 1.59
C LEU A 107 4.96 14.12 2.66
N TYR A 108 4.15 13.34 3.39
CA TYR A 108 3.37 13.87 4.51
C TYR A 108 4.27 14.43 5.60
N VAL A 109 5.30 13.69 5.99
CA VAL A 109 6.28 14.16 7.00
C VAL A 109 7.04 15.38 6.49
N LEU A 110 7.41 15.43 5.20
CA LEU A 110 8.04 16.61 4.60
C LEU A 110 7.19 17.87 4.78
N VAL A 111 5.91 17.80 4.44
CA VAL A 111 5.00 18.94 4.53
C VAL A 111 4.77 19.37 5.98
N LEU A 112 4.60 18.42 6.90
CA LEU A 112 4.33 18.72 8.32
C LEU A 112 5.57 19.20 9.08
N SER A 113 6.77 18.72 8.72
CA SER A 113 8.02 19.05 9.41
C SER A 113 8.86 20.13 8.71
N GLY A 114 8.58 20.41 7.43
CA GLY A 114 9.41 21.28 6.61
C GLY A 114 10.77 20.69 6.19
N GLN A 115 11.02 19.41 6.48
CA GLN A 115 12.30 18.72 6.24
C GLN A 115 12.44 18.33 4.76
N LYS A 116 13.00 19.21 3.93
CA LYS A 116 13.09 19.06 2.46
C LYS A 116 13.89 17.82 2.01
N TRP A 117 14.84 17.32 2.80
CA TRP A 117 15.61 16.12 2.46
C TRP A 117 14.75 14.86 2.33
N LEU A 118 13.58 14.83 2.95
CA LEU A 118 12.61 13.73 2.81
C LEU A 118 12.11 13.56 1.37
N GLY A 119 12.15 14.63 0.55
CA GLY A 119 11.88 14.54 -0.88
C GLY A 119 12.87 13.66 -1.64
N ALA A 120 14.09 13.49 -1.14
CA ALA A 120 15.07 12.56 -1.71
C ALA A 120 14.79 11.07 -1.36
N VAL A 121 14.02 10.82 -0.30
CA VAL A 121 13.59 9.46 0.10
C VAL A 121 12.42 8.96 -0.74
N THR A 122 11.56 9.87 -1.18
CA THR A 122 10.33 9.56 -1.93
C THR A 122 10.54 8.65 -3.14
N PRO A 123 11.56 8.86 -4.03
CA PRO A 123 11.77 7.99 -5.19
C PRO A 123 12.03 6.52 -4.83
N LEU A 124 12.59 6.23 -3.64
CA LEU A 124 12.81 4.85 -3.18
C LEU A 124 11.48 4.12 -2.97
N GLY A 125 10.45 4.81 -2.48
CA GLY A 125 9.10 4.27 -2.37
C GLY A 125 8.40 4.10 -3.71
N GLY A 126 8.72 4.96 -4.69
CA GLY A 126 8.16 4.90 -6.03
C GLY A 126 8.70 3.76 -6.91
N LEU A 127 9.79 3.12 -6.50
CA LEU A 127 10.35 1.94 -7.17
C LEU A 127 9.70 0.61 -6.71
N ALA A 128 8.93 0.62 -5.64
CA ALA A 128 8.22 -0.54 -5.11
C ALA A 128 6.87 -0.74 -5.81
#